data_0d7bf9c90ff28a469ca1c8fa7c05ad74
#
_entry.id   0d7bf9c90ff28a469ca1c8fa7c05ad74
#
_cell.length_a   1.000
_cell.length_b   1.000
_cell.length_c   1.000
_cell.angle_alpha   90.00
_cell.angle_beta   90.00
_cell.angle_gamma   90.00
#
_symmetry.space_group_name_H-M   'P 1'
#
loop_
_entity.id
_entity.type
_entity.pdbx_description
1 polymer ?
#
loop_
_entity_poly.entity_id
_entity_poly.type
_entity_poly.pdbx_seq_one_letter_code
_entity_poly.pdbx_strand_id
1 'polypeptide(L)'
;MIQTPKVLWGEGLFLRPQHFQHQDAYHEWRLAQMSGVIHPYAWGIRSIKVDTDALRTGLLRVLEIQAVLPDGELYNAPTEDDLPPPVAFDSLGDGVNNLTDLVFHLALAPLRNNGTNMAATREAADTAMRYFQHPIQAADTFTSAAAAELVALRRSARLLAESEPRGHLVSLPALRVKRTSTGGYELDTRFIPPCVNIQASSAMVLQLRRLLDVLQAKVDALYGMHREPSKNIIEFRSGDV
;
A
#
# COMPACT_ATOMS: atom_id res chain seq x y z
N MET A 1 8.53 9.50 -8.04
CA MET A 1 9.89 9.12 -8.51
C MET A 1 10.50 10.22 -9.34
N ILE A 2 11.83 10.35 -9.34
CA ILE A 2 12.57 11.35 -10.12
C ILE A 2 12.91 10.76 -11.49
N GLN A 3 12.56 11.48 -12.56
CA GLN A 3 13.03 11.13 -13.89
C GLN A 3 14.52 11.46 -14.03
N THR A 4 15.35 10.43 -14.24
CA THR A 4 16.79 10.56 -14.43
C THR A 4 17.22 10.02 -15.79
N PRO A 5 18.18 10.67 -16.47
CA PRO A 5 18.76 10.12 -17.69
C PRO A 5 19.64 8.90 -17.35
N LYS A 6 19.84 8.04 -18.37
CA LYS A 6 20.73 6.89 -18.25
C LYS A 6 22.18 7.36 -18.04
N VAL A 7 22.89 6.73 -17.08
CA VAL A 7 24.31 6.99 -16.86
C VAL A 7 25.14 6.44 -18.02
N LEU A 8 26.07 7.25 -18.52
CA LEU A 8 27.06 6.79 -19.50
C LEU A 8 28.23 6.13 -18.77
N TRP A 9 28.46 4.86 -19.04
CA TRP A 9 29.62 4.11 -18.57
C TRP A 9 30.71 4.12 -19.66
N GLY A 10 31.84 4.73 -19.37
CA GLY A 10 32.97 4.82 -20.28
C GLY A 10 34.27 4.37 -19.62
N GLU A 11 35.24 4.01 -20.43
CA GLU A 11 36.58 3.68 -19.95
C GLU A 11 37.24 4.89 -19.28
N GLY A 12 37.93 4.68 -18.17
CA GLY A 12 38.60 5.74 -17.43
C GLY A 12 37.67 6.57 -16.52
N LEU A 13 36.38 6.20 -16.38
CA LEU A 13 35.45 6.91 -15.52
C LEU A 13 35.85 6.79 -14.05
N PHE A 14 36.03 7.92 -13.38
CA PHE A 14 36.19 7.96 -11.94
C PHE A 14 34.83 7.78 -11.25
N LEU A 15 34.61 6.66 -10.56
CA LEU A 15 33.36 6.34 -9.89
C LEU A 15 33.09 7.25 -8.70
N ARG A 16 31.84 7.73 -8.63
CA ARG A 16 31.30 8.51 -7.52
C ARG A 16 29.95 7.92 -7.08
N PRO A 17 29.54 8.11 -5.81
CA PRO A 17 28.23 7.62 -5.33
C PRO A 17 27.07 8.04 -6.23
N GLN A 18 27.12 9.24 -6.81
CA GLN A 18 26.07 9.76 -7.70
C GLN A 18 25.84 8.90 -8.96
N HIS A 19 26.87 8.23 -9.45
CA HIS A 19 26.69 7.32 -10.62
C HIS A 19 25.78 6.17 -10.26
N PHE A 20 25.98 5.57 -9.09
CA PHE A 20 25.13 4.47 -8.61
C PHE A 20 23.73 4.95 -8.27
N GLN A 21 23.61 6.05 -7.52
CA GLN A 21 22.32 6.65 -7.18
C GLN A 21 21.48 7.01 -8.42
N HIS A 22 22.09 7.59 -9.45
CA HIS A 22 21.39 7.91 -10.70
C HIS A 22 21.03 6.68 -11.50
N GLN A 23 21.88 5.64 -11.49
CA GLN A 23 21.57 4.39 -12.16
C GLN A 23 20.38 3.70 -11.50
N ASP A 24 20.37 3.58 -10.17
CA ASP A 24 19.27 2.99 -9.43
C ASP A 24 17.97 3.76 -9.68
N ALA A 25 17.99 5.06 -9.53
CA ALA A 25 16.85 5.94 -9.78
C ALA A 25 16.34 5.83 -11.24
N TYR A 26 17.23 5.66 -12.24
CA TYR A 26 16.84 5.40 -13.62
C TYR A 26 16.06 4.10 -13.75
N HIS A 27 16.54 3.01 -13.15
CA HIS A 27 15.87 1.70 -13.22
C HIS A 27 14.54 1.71 -12.47
N GLU A 28 14.48 2.28 -11.27
CA GLU A 28 13.26 2.43 -10.50
C GLU A 28 12.20 3.23 -11.26
N TRP A 29 12.59 4.38 -11.84
CA TRP A 29 11.70 5.18 -12.65
C TRP A 29 11.20 4.42 -13.89
N ARG A 30 12.06 3.69 -14.59
CA ARG A 30 11.66 2.86 -15.75
C ARG A 30 10.68 1.78 -15.38
N LEU A 31 10.87 1.10 -14.26
CA LEU A 31 9.95 0.08 -13.74
C LEU A 31 8.59 0.67 -13.41
N ALA A 32 8.56 1.81 -12.72
CA ALA A 32 7.31 2.50 -12.40
C ALA A 32 6.56 2.97 -13.66
N GLN A 33 7.29 3.51 -14.67
CA GLN A 33 6.68 3.90 -15.95
C GLN A 33 6.10 2.70 -16.69
N MET A 34 6.82 1.60 -16.78
CA MET A 34 6.31 0.37 -17.42
C MET A 34 5.08 -0.18 -16.72
N SER A 35 5.10 -0.20 -15.38
CA SER A 35 3.94 -0.59 -14.58
C SER A 35 2.72 0.29 -14.89
N GLY A 36 2.90 1.62 -14.91
CA GLY A 36 1.82 2.57 -15.21
C GLY A 36 1.28 2.49 -16.65
N VAL A 37 2.12 2.12 -17.63
CA VAL A 37 1.66 1.89 -19.02
C VAL A 37 0.82 0.61 -19.12
N ILE A 38 1.24 -0.47 -18.44
CA ILE A 38 0.52 -1.75 -18.45
C ILE A 38 -0.77 -1.63 -17.61
N HIS A 39 -0.70 -0.93 -16.49
CA HIS A 39 -1.79 -0.80 -15.53
C HIS A 39 -1.89 0.64 -15.02
N PRO A 40 -2.81 1.48 -15.54
CA PRO A 40 -2.89 2.91 -15.17
C PRO A 40 -3.07 3.19 -13.68
N TYR A 41 -3.63 2.22 -12.93
CA TYR A 41 -3.85 2.28 -11.49
C TYR A 41 -3.00 1.24 -10.75
N ALA A 42 -1.72 1.09 -11.13
CA ALA A 42 -0.78 0.16 -10.51
C ALA A 42 -0.30 0.65 -9.12
N TRP A 43 -1.18 1.24 -8.31
CA TRP A 43 -0.91 1.71 -6.96
C TRP A 43 -2.08 1.43 -6.03
N GLY A 44 -1.80 1.31 -4.75
CA GLY A 44 -2.80 1.01 -3.73
C GLY A 44 -2.29 0.02 -2.68
N ILE A 45 -3.17 -0.36 -1.78
CA ILE A 45 -2.89 -1.37 -0.75
C ILE A 45 -2.89 -2.76 -1.40
N ARG A 46 -1.87 -3.55 -1.08
CA ARG A 46 -1.80 -4.97 -1.40
C ARG A 46 -2.31 -5.83 -0.24
N SER A 47 -1.89 -5.50 0.97
CA SER A 47 -2.36 -6.09 2.21
C SER A 47 -2.17 -5.12 3.37
N ILE A 48 -3.05 -5.20 4.37
CA ILE A 48 -2.91 -4.44 5.62
C ILE A 48 -3.49 -5.27 6.76
N LYS A 49 -2.74 -5.32 7.87
CA LYS A 49 -3.18 -5.98 9.10
C LYS A 49 -3.05 -5.02 10.27
N VAL A 50 -4.14 -4.83 10.98
CA VAL A 50 -4.24 -3.90 12.10
C VAL A 50 -4.43 -4.70 13.39
N ASP A 51 -3.86 -4.21 14.47
CA ASP A 51 -4.10 -4.70 15.82
C ASP A 51 -5.49 -4.24 16.29
N THR A 52 -6.45 -5.15 16.23
CA THR A 52 -7.84 -4.85 16.59
C THR A 52 -8.04 -4.64 18.08
N ASP A 53 -7.20 -5.20 18.92
CA ASP A 53 -7.31 -5.05 20.38
C ASP A 53 -6.76 -3.69 20.81
N ALA A 54 -5.62 -3.27 20.27
CA ALA A 54 -5.12 -1.91 20.45
C ALA A 54 -6.09 -0.86 19.89
N LEU A 55 -6.73 -1.15 18.75
CA LEU A 55 -7.69 -0.24 18.14
C LEU A 55 -8.90 0.03 19.04
N ARG A 56 -9.43 -0.99 19.71
CA ARG A 56 -10.55 -0.84 20.67
C ARG A 56 -10.24 0.10 21.81
N THR A 57 -8.98 0.21 22.20
CA THR A 57 -8.49 1.11 23.27
C THR A 57 -8.07 2.49 22.77
N GLY A 58 -8.29 2.81 21.48
CA GLY A 58 -7.99 4.11 20.90
C GLY A 58 -6.57 4.26 20.35
N LEU A 59 -5.88 3.14 20.11
CA LEU A 59 -4.54 3.13 19.50
C LEU A 59 -4.57 2.42 18.13
N LEU A 60 -4.40 3.17 17.04
CA LEU A 60 -4.23 2.60 15.72
C LEU A 60 -2.80 2.11 15.54
N ARG A 61 -2.61 0.80 15.54
CA ARG A 61 -1.34 0.12 15.31
C ARG A 61 -1.45 -0.84 14.13
N VAL A 62 -0.61 -0.65 13.12
CA VAL A 62 -0.47 -1.57 12.00
C VAL A 62 0.55 -2.65 12.37
N LEU A 63 0.24 -3.90 12.06
CA LEU A 63 1.11 -5.06 12.27
C LEU A 63 1.82 -5.50 11.00
N GLU A 64 1.21 -5.24 9.84
CA GLU A 64 1.74 -5.57 8.52
C GLU A 64 1.09 -4.64 7.49
N ILE A 65 1.87 -4.14 6.55
CA ILE A 65 1.35 -3.38 5.43
C ILE A 65 2.24 -3.55 4.21
N GLN A 66 1.61 -3.83 3.07
CA GLN A 66 2.22 -3.82 1.76
C GLN A 66 1.41 -2.91 0.86
N ALA A 67 2.08 -1.96 0.24
CA ALA A 67 1.43 -0.96 -0.61
C ALA A 67 2.35 -0.52 -1.75
N VAL A 68 1.73 -0.05 -2.83
CA VAL A 68 2.39 0.73 -3.87
C VAL A 68 1.85 2.14 -3.76
N LEU A 69 2.71 3.11 -3.50
CA LEU A 69 2.31 4.52 -3.42
C LEU A 69 2.02 5.09 -4.82
N PRO A 70 1.27 6.22 -4.93
CA PRO A 70 0.92 6.83 -6.21
C PRO A 70 2.12 7.24 -7.09
N ASP A 71 3.29 7.45 -6.49
CA ASP A 71 4.53 7.75 -7.21
C ASP A 71 5.30 6.48 -7.65
N GLY A 72 4.73 5.28 -7.41
CA GLY A 72 5.31 3.99 -7.77
C GLY A 72 6.25 3.40 -6.71
N GLU A 73 6.44 4.05 -5.56
CA GLU A 73 7.26 3.52 -4.48
C GLU A 73 6.60 2.31 -3.84
N LEU A 74 7.36 1.25 -3.66
CA LEU A 74 6.95 0.07 -2.90
C LEU A 74 7.21 0.30 -1.41
N TYR A 75 6.22 -0.02 -0.58
CA TYR A 75 6.35 0.00 0.87
C TYR A 75 5.92 -1.36 1.44
N ASN A 76 6.83 -2.03 2.14
CA ASN A 76 6.66 -3.40 2.62
C ASN A 76 7.18 -3.54 4.06
N ALA A 77 6.30 -3.33 5.02
CA ALA A 77 6.64 -3.39 6.44
C ALA A 77 5.90 -4.55 7.15
N PRO A 78 6.59 -5.30 8.04
CA PRO A 78 7.94 -5.03 8.60
C PRO A 78 9.10 -5.65 7.82
N THR A 79 8.89 -6.24 6.64
CA THR A 79 9.91 -7.06 5.95
C THR A 79 11.09 -6.23 5.45
N GLU A 80 10.80 -5.13 4.76
CA GLU A 80 11.83 -4.26 4.15
C GLU A 80 11.92 -2.92 4.89
N ASP A 81 10.79 -2.44 5.39
CA ASP A 81 10.65 -1.16 6.05
C ASP A 81 10.16 -1.32 7.49
N ASP A 82 10.28 -0.25 8.28
CA ASP A 82 9.68 -0.21 9.60
C ASP A 82 8.19 0.11 9.50
N LEU A 83 7.39 -0.49 10.39
CA LEU A 83 5.97 -0.18 10.49
C LEU A 83 5.74 1.31 10.79
N PRO A 84 4.65 1.92 10.27
CA PRO A 84 4.29 3.28 10.62
C PRO A 84 4.13 3.42 12.15
N PRO A 85 4.53 4.55 12.75
CA PRO A 85 4.30 4.79 14.17
C PRO A 85 2.82 4.62 14.52
N PRO A 86 2.49 4.03 15.69
CA PRO A 86 1.11 3.97 16.14
C PRO A 86 0.52 5.36 16.34
N VAL A 87 -0.78 5.52 16.05
CA VAL A 87 -1.51 6.77 16.21
C VAL A 87 -2.49 6.63 17.37
N ALA A 88 -2.31 7.42 18.42
CA ALA A 88 -3.27 7.52 19.51
C ALA A 88 -4.37 8.51 19.12
N PHE A 89 -5.64 8.11 19.21
CA PHE A 89 -6.74 8.99 18.78
C PHE A 89 -6.88 10.24 19.66
N ASP A 90 -6.52 10.15 20.92
CA ASP A 90 -6.51 11.31 21.83
C ASP A 90 -5.54 12.41 21.38
N SER A 91 -4.52 12.06 20.60
CA SER A 91 -3.54 13.03 20.06
C SER A 91 -4.04 13.79 18.82
N LEU A 92 -5.15 13.36 18.20
CA LEU A 92 -5.67 13.95 16.96
C LEU A 92 -6.52 15.21 17.18
N GLY A 93 -6.74 15.62 18.44
CA GLY A 93 -7.49 16.83 18.81
C GLY A 93 -9.02 16.66 18.83
N ASP A 94 -9.69 17.64 19.41
CA ASP A 94 -11.14 17.59 19.68
C ASP A 94 -12.01 17.51 18.41
N GLY A 95 -11.52 18.04 17.29
CA GLY A 95 -12.23 18.00 16.01
C GLY A 95 -12.42 16.58 15.46
N VAL A 96 -11.52 15.66 15.78
CA VAL A 96 -11.53 14.26 15.33
C VAL A 96 -12.36 13.39 16.27
N ASN A 97 -12.38 13.72 17.55
CA ASN A 97 -13.13 12.98 18.58
C ASN A 97 -14.65 13.01 18.37
N ASN A 98 -15.17 13.97 17.60
CA ASN A 98 -16.60 14.09 17.27
C ASN A 98 -16.97 13.40 15.95
N LEU A 99 -16.01 12.87 15.17
CA LEU A 99 -16.28 12.18 13.92
C LEU A 99 -16.66 10.72 14.19
N THR A 100 -17.68 10.26 13.47
CA THR A 100 -18.11 8.85 13.52
C THR A 100 -17.19 7.96 12.70
N ASP A 101 -16.61 8.51 11.63
CA ASP A 101 -15.77 7.82 10.66
C ASP A 101 -14.46 8.58 10.47
N LEU A 102 -13.33 7.87 10.59
CA LEU A 102 -11.98 8.41 10.44
C LEU A 102 -11.24 7.65 9.34
N VAL A 103 -10.89 8.33 8.26
CA VAL A 103 -10.02 7.77 7.22
C VAL A 103 -8.57 8.08 7.55
N PHE A 104 -7.73 7.05 7.49
CA PHE A 104 -6.29 7.17 7.66
C PHE A 104 -5.57 6.90 6.35
N HIS A 105 -4.61 7.76 6.07
CA HIS A 105 -3.77 7.71 4.87
C HIS A 105 -2.38 7.21 5.23
N LEU A 106 -1.87 6.27 4.44
CA LEU A 106 -0.44 5.98 4.42
C LEU A 106 0.24 7.11 3.64
N ALA A 107 1.19 7.77 4.26
CA ALA A 107 1.86 8.95 3.71
C ALA A 107 3.39 8.84 3.79
N LEU A 108 4.08 9.32 2.76
CA LEU A 108 5.52 9.34 2.63
C LEU A 108 5.95 10.68 1.98
N ALA A 109 7.10 11.22 2.39
CA ALA A 109 7.63 12.41 1.75
C ALA A 109 7.96 12.15 0.27
N PRO A 110 7.73 13.11 -0.65
CA PRO A 110 8.17 12.97 -2.02
C PRO A 110 9.69 12.96 -2.11
N LEU A 111 10.23 12.21 -3.07
CA LEU A 111 11.66 12.29 -3.39
C LEU A 111 11.97 13.63 -4.05
N ARG A 112 12.95 14.37 -3.52
CA ARG A 112 13.35 15.71 -4.00
C ARG A 112 14.63 15.61 -4.83
N ASN A 113 14.66 16.27 -5.98
CA ASN A 113 15.85 16.33 -6.84
C ASN A 113 17.02 17.08 -6.17
N ASN A 114 16.69 18.14 -5.44
CA ASN A 114 17.65 18.99 -4.74
C ASN A 114 17.23 19.07 -3.28
N GLY A 115 18.00 18.51 -2.41
CA GLY A 115 17.72 18.54 -0.96
C GLY A 115 18.05 17.24 -0.26
N THR A 116 17.92 17.26 1.05
CA THR A 116 18.13 16.10 1.90
C THR A 116 16.87 15.23 1.88
N ASN A 117 17.00 14.00 1.40
CA ASN A 117 15.91 13.01 1.39
C ASN A 117 16.02 12.00 2.55
N MET A 118 17.08 12.08 3.35
CA MET A 118 17.44 11.08 4.33
C MET A 118 17.77 11.72 5.68
N ALA A 119 17.27 11.11 6.75
CA ALA A 119 17.67 11.36 8.13
C ALA A 119 18.67 10.31 8.63
N ALA A 120 19.45 10.65 9.67
CA ALA A 120 20.38 9.70 10.28
C ALA A 120 19.66 8.60 11.07
N THR A 121 18.54 8.92 11.71
CA THR A 121 17.71 7.95 12.46
C THR A 121 16.23 8.15 12.11
N ARG A 122 15.41 7.19 12.49
CA ARG A 122 13.96 7.29 12.30
C ARG A 122 13.33 8.44 13.07
N GLU A 123 13.78 8.66 14.29
CA GLU A 123 13.26 9.72 15.17
C GLU A 123 13.60 11.11 14.63
N ALA A 124 14.74 11.22 13.93
CA ALA A 124 15.14 12.45 13.26
C ALA A 124 14.46 12.65 11.90
N ALA A 125 13.81 11.61 11.36
CA ALA A 125 13.05 11.69 10.13
C ALA A 125 11.73 12.39 10.38
N ASP A 126 11.65 13.67 10.03
CA ASP A 126 10.42 14.46 10.03
C ASP A 126 9.54 14.15 8.79
N THR A 127 8.48 14.93 8.61
CA THR A 127 7.59 14.80 7.44
C THR A 127 8.26 15.19 6.11
N ALA A 128 9.46 15.78 6.14
CA ALA A 128 10.20 16.21 4.96
C ALA A 128 11.18 15.14 4.45
N MET A 129 11.51 14.15 5.28
CA MET A 129 12.50 13.11 4.96
C MET A 129 11.79 11.83 4.47
N ARG A 130 12.21 11.37 3.28
CA ARG A 130 11.66 10.13 2.70
C ARG A 130 12.24 8.88 3.33
N TYR A 131 13.53 8.92 3.65
CA TYR A 131 14.31 7.80 4.15
C TYR A 131 14.98 8.10 5.47
N PHE A 132 15.37 7.04 6.16
CA PHE A 132 16.34 7.08 7.26
C PHE A 132 17.36 5.94 7.12
N GLN A 133 18.52 6.11 7.75
CA GLN A 133 19.58 5.12 7.73
C GLN A 133 19.24 3.93 8.62
N HIS A 134 19.52 2.74 8.12
CA HIS A 134 19.37 1.48 8.84
C HIS A 134 20.61 0.61 8.63
N PRO A 135 21.46 0.40 9.65
CA PRO A 135 22.63 -0.47 9.54
C PRO A 135 22.19 -1.93 9.38
N ILE A 136 22.81 -2.64 8.45
CA ILE A 136 22.57 -4.06 8.19
C ILE A 136 23.89 -4.81 8.11
N GLN A 137 23.88 -6.10 8.50
CA GLN A 137 24.98 -7.03 8.25
C GLN A 137 24.70 -7.82 6.98
N ALA A 138 25.47 -7.57 5.94
CA ALA A 138 25.33 -8.25 4.67
C ALA A 138 26.37 -9.37 4.55
N ALA A 139 25.90 -10.61 4.41
CA ALA A 139 26.76 -11.74 4.11
C ALA A 139 27.26 -11.69 2.66
N ASP A 140 28.47 -12.19 2.41
CA ASP A 140 28.91 -12.43 1.03
C ASP A 140 28.04 -13.53 0.41
N THR A 141 27.46 -13.25 -0.75
CA THR A 141 26.50 -14.16 -1.39
C THR A 141 27.20 -15.39 -2.02
N PHE A 142 28.47 -15.30 -2.31
CA PHE A 142 29.21 -16.30 -3.09
C PHE A 142 30.32 -17.01 -2.31
N THR A 143 30.76 -16.45 -1.22
CA THR A 143 31.85 -16.99 -0.40
C THR A 143 31.45 -17.05 1.07
N SER A 144 32.27 -17.72 1.89
CA SER A 144 32.13 -17.74 3.36
C SER A 144 32.89 -16.59 4.03
N ALA A 145 33.15 -15.49 3.32
CA ALA A 145 33.81 -14.32 3.88
C ALA A 145 32.97 -13.71 5.02
N ALA A 146 33.63 -12.95 5.90
CA ALA A 146 32.94 -12.25 6.98
C ALA A 146 31.87 -11.30 6.43
N ALA A 147 30.73 -11.20 7.14
CA ALA A 147 29.69 -10.22 6.80
C ALA A 147 30.25 -8.79 6.86
N ALA A 148 29.82 -7.96 5.92
CA ALA A 148 30.14 -6.54 5.87
C ALA A 148 29.02 -5.72 6.51
N GLU A 149 29.37 -4.69 7.25
CA GLU A 149 28.40 -3.70 7.71
C GLU A 149 28.09 -2.74 6.57
N LEU A 150 26.79 -2.67 6.22
CA LEU A 150 26.27 -1.76 5.22
C LEU A 150 25.22 -0.86 5.86
N VAL A 151 24.97 0.29 5.25
CA VAL A 151 23.86 1.18 5.63
C VAL A 151 22.81 1.13 4.52
N ALA A 152 21.67 0.56 4.85
CA ALA A 152 20.48 0.54 3.99
C ALA A 152 19.62 1.78 4.25
N LEU A 153 18.73 2.09 3.32
CA LEU A 153 17.70 3.10 3.46
C LEU A 153 16.36 2.42 3.74
N ARG A 154 15.68 2.88 4.80
CA ARG A 154 14.28 2.52 5.07
C ARG A 154 13.37 3.72 4.89
N ARG A 155 12.15 3.49 4.44
CA ARG A 155 11.17 4.54 4.17
C ARG A 155 10.52 5.02 5.47
N SER A 156 10.41 6.35 5.64
CA SER A 156 9.82 6.98 6.82
C SER A 156 8.31 7.20 6.62
N ALA A 157 7.55 6.12 6.41
CA ALA A 157 6.11 6.20 6.22
C ALA A 157 5.36 6.44 7.54
N ARG A 158 4.21 7.13 7.43
CA ARG A 158 3.34 7.50 8.56
C ARG A 158 1.88 7.25 8.22
N LEU A 159 1.06 7.07 9.26
CA LEU A 159 -0.39 7.12 9.14
C LEU A 159 -0.85 8.51 9.56
N LEU A 160 -1.59 9.19 8.69
CA LEU A 160 -2.16 10.51 8.94
C LEU A 160 -3.68 10.42 8.83
N ALA A 161 -4.39 11.05 9.77
CA ALA A 161 -5.83 11.20 9.67
C ALA A 161 -6.18 12.14 8.49
N GLU A 162 -7.38 11.99 7.93
CA GLU A 162 -7.84 12.80 6.80
C GLU A 162 -7.87 14.31 7.10
N SER A 163 -8.03 14.68 8.37
CA SER A 163 -8.00 16.06 8.86
C SER A 163 -6.60 16.68 8.90
N GLU A 164 -5.54 15.85 8.86
CA GLU A 164 -4.16 16.34 8.94
C GLU A 164 -3.65 16.84 7.57
N PRO A 165 -2.82 17.90 7.54
CA PRO A 165 -2.28 18.44 6.30
C PRO A 165 -1.32 17.44 5.63
N ARG A 166 -1.64 17.01 4.39
CA ARG A 166 -0.86 16.04 3.61
C ARG A 166 -0.62 16.42 2.14
N GLY A 167 -1.01 17.63 1.75
CA GLY A 167 -0.87 18.08 0.36
C GLY A 167 0.57 18.13 -0.17
N HIS A 168 1.55 18.11 0.73
CA HIS A 168 2.99 18.07 0.42
C HIS A 168 3.57 16.66 0.43
N LEU A 169 2.76 15.63 0.70
CA LEU A 169 3.18 14.24 0.82
C LEU A 169 2.58 13.39 -0.32
N VAL A 170 3.25 12.31 -0.65
CA VAL A 170 2.67 11.23 -1.44
C VAL A 170 1.85 10.37 -0.49
N SER A 171 0.54 10.28 -0.71
CA SER A 171 -0.34 9.58 0.21
C SER A 171 -1.44 8.83 -0.50
N LEU A 172 -1.95 7.79 0.14
CA LEU A 172 -3.12 7.03 -0.29
C LEU A 172 -3.98 6.67 0.93
N PRO A 173 -5.33 6.68 0.81
CA PRO A 173 -6.21 6.23 1.87
C PRO A 173 -6.00 4.73 2.10
N ALA A 174 -5.67 4.34 3.34
CA ALA A 174 -5.29 2.96 3.66
C ALA A 174 -6.40 2.20 4.37
N LEU A 175 -7.07 2.84 5.33
CA LEU A 175 -8.14 2.23 6.13
C LEU A 175 -9.11 3.29 6.66
N ARG A 176 -10.28 2.84 7.09
CA ARG A 176 -11.27 3.66 7.78
C ARG A 176 -11.63 3.01 9.12
N VAL A 177 -11.65 3.84 10.14
CA VAL A 177 -12.02 3.47 11.51
C VAL A 177 -13.37 4.08 11.84
N LYS A 178 -14.21 3.34 12.53
CA LYS A 178 -15.50 3.80 13.06
C LYS A 178 -15.50 3.82 14.57
N ARG A 179 -16.19 4.79 15.14
CA ARG A 179 -16.49 4.80 16.56
C ARG A 179 -17.66 3.87 16.84
N THR A 180 -17.52 3.02 17.85
CA THR A 180 -18.59 2.13 18.30
C THR A 180 -19.55 2.87 19.25
N SER A 181 -20.76 2.36 19.43
CA SER A 181 -21.74 2.90 20.37
C SER A 181 -21.26 2.84 21.83
N THR A 182 -20.30 1.97 22.12
CA THR A 182 -19.69 1.81 23.45
C THR A 182 -18.50 2.75 23.69
N GLY A 183 -18.17 3.63 22.72
CA GLY A 183 -17.09 4.62 22.83
C GLY A 183 -15.71 4.13 22.37
N GLY A 184 -15.57 2.84 22.01
CA GLY A 184 -14.35 2.30 21.41
C GLY A 184 -14.27 2.52 19.89
N TYR A 185 -13.30 1.89 19.25
CA TYR A 185 -13.09 2.00 17.81
C TYR A 185 -13.00 0.63 17.16
N GLU A 186 -13.46 0.56 15.90
CA GLU A 186 -13.38 -0.65 15.07
C GLU A 186 -13.03 -0.30 13.61
N LEU A 187 -12.49 -1.27 12.88
CA LEU A 187 -12.26 -1.11 11.42
C LEU A 187 -13.60 -1.13 10.68
N ASP A 188 -13.79 -0.18 9.77
CA ASP A 188 -14.89 -0.26 8.84
C ASP A 188 -14.58 -1.28 7.73
N THR A 189 -15.11 -2.48 7.88
CA THR A 189 -14.93 -3.56 6.91
C THR A 189 -15.60 -3.31 5.55
N ARG A 190 -16.42 -2.24 5.42
CA ARG A 190 -17.04 -1.83 4.15
C ARG A 190 -16.19 -0.83 3.38
N PHE A 191 -15.16 -0.29 4.01
CA PHE A 191 -14.25 0.63 3.33
C PHE A 191 -13.39 -0.12 2.31
N ILE A 192 -13.32 0.42 1.09
CA ILE A 192 -12.49 -0.11 0.00
C ILE A 192 -11.43 0.95 -0.29
N PRO A 193 -10.18 0.74 0.16
CA PRO A 193 -9.07 1.61 -0.23
C PRO A 193 -8.73 1.40 -1.71
N PRO A 194 -7.99 2.31 -2.36
CA PRO A 194 -7.28 1.97 -3.58
C PRO A 194 -6.44 0.71 -3.32
N CYS A 195 -6.59 -0.31 -4.16
CA CYS A 195 -5.91 -1.58 -3.92
C CYS A 195 -5.46 -2.23 -5.24
N VAL A 196 -4.31 -2.89 -5.19
CA VAL A 196 -3.74 -3.62 -6.33
C VAL A 196 -4.14 -5.10 -6.32
N ASN A 197 -4.84 -5.54 -5.28
CA ASN A 197 -5.31 -6.91 -5.11
C ASN A 197 -6.68 -6.91 -4.42
N ILE A 198 -7.61 -7.70 -4.91
CA ILE A 198 -8.95 -7.87 -4.33
C ILE A 198 -8.89 -8.30 -2.85
N GLN A 199 -7.90 -9.11 -2.47
CA GLN A 199 -7.73 -9.58 -1.09
C GLN A 199 -7.34 -8.47 -0.11
N ALA A 200 -6.94 -7.30 -0.58
CA ALA A 200 -6.66 -6.15 0.26
C ALA A 200 -7.90 -5.57 0.96
N SER A 201 -9.10 -5.88 0.44
CA SER A 201 -10.36 -5.41 1.01
C SER A 201 -11.34 -6.57 1.24
N SER A 202 -11.72 -6.77 2.50
CA SER A 202 -12.76 -7.76 2.87
C SER A 202 -14.11 -7.48 2.19
N ALA A 203 -14.43 -6.19 1.97
CA ALA A 203 -15.64 -5.79 1.25
C ALA A 203 -15.62 -6.28 -0.20
N MET A 204 -14.50 -6.12 -0.92
CA MET A 204 -14.37 -6.61 -2.31
C MET A 204 -14.45 -8.13 -2.38
N VAL A 205 -13.78 -8.84 -1.48
CA VAL A 205 -13.85 -10.31 -1.40
C VAL A 205 -15.29 -10.78 -1.17
N LEU A 206 -16.02 -10.11 -0.27
CA LEU A 206 -17.42 -10.46 0.01
C LEU A 206 -18.33 -10.19 -1.20
N GLN A 207 -18.15 -9.05 -1.88
CA GLN A 207 -18.92 -8.74 -3.10
C GLN A 207 -18.65 -9.74 -4.22
N LEU A 208 -17.37 -10.11 -4.42
CA LEU A 208 -17.01 -11.11 -5.43
C LEU A 208 -17.62 -12.48 -5.12
N ARG A 209 -17.58 -12.92 -3.87
CA ARG A 209 -18.21 -14.18 -3.45
C ARG A 209 -19.71 -14.17 -3.73
N ARG A 210 -20.42 -13.12 -3.35
CA ARG A 210 -21.85 -12.96 -3.64
C ARG A 210 -22.15 -13.01 -5.13
N LEU A 211 -21.32 -12.36 -5.96
CA LEU A 211 -21.47 -12.43 -7.40
C LEU A 211 -21.29 -13.86 -7.92
N LEU A 212 -20.28 -14.57 -7.45
CA LEU A 212 -20.03 -15.96 -7.83
C LEU A 212 -21.19 -16.87 -7.42
N ASP A 213 -21.75 -16.70 -6.21
CA ASP A 213 -22.88 -17.49 -5.72
C ASP A 213 -24.13 -17.27 -6.61
N VAL A 214 -24.41 -16.01 -6.99
CA VAL A 214 -25.53 -15.68 -7.89
C VAL A 214 -25.32 -16.27 -9.29
N LEU A 215 -24.11 -16.16 -9.83
CA LEU A 215 -23.78 -16.75 -11.14
C LEU A 215 -23.90 -18.27 -11.12
N GLN A 216 -23.41 -18.93 -10.07
CA GLN A 216 -23.52 -20.38 -9.92
C GLN A 216 -24.99 -20.81 -9.85
N ALA A 217 -25.79 -20.14 -9.03
CA ALA A 217 -27.23 -20.43 -8.94
C ALA A 217 -27.95 -20.28 -10.29
N LYS A 218 -27.59 -19.24 -11.08
CA LYS A 218 -28.14 -19.04 -12.42
C LYS A 218 -27.73 -20.17 -13.38
N VAL A 219 -26.46 -20.57 -13.35
CA VAL A 219 -25.92 -21.69 -14.15
C VAL A 219 -26.68 -22.99 -13.82
N ASP A 220 -26.81 -23.30 -12.51
CA ASP A 220 -27.48 -24.51 -12.04
C ASP A 220 -28.98 -24.54 -12.47
N ALA A 221 -29.64 -23.38 -12.37
CA ALA A 221 -31.03 -23.24 -12.85
C ALA A 221 -31.17 -23.48 -14.35
N LEU A 222 -30.24 -22.95 -15.16
CA LEU A 222 -30.24 -23.18 -16.64
C LEU A 222 -29.96 -24.65 -16.97
N TYR A 223 -29.02 -25.29 -16.28
CA TYR A 223 -28.77 -26.72 -16.45
C TYR A 223 -29.97 -27.58 -16.01
N GLY A 224 -30.67 -27.20 -14.94
CA GLY A 224 -31.88 -27.86 -14.49
C GLY A 224 -32.98 -27.82 -15.56
N MET A 225 -33.20 -26.66 -16.18
CA MET A 225 -34.16 -26.51 -17.28
C MET A 225 -33.78 -27.32 -18.53
N HIS A 226 -32.50 -27.50 -18.80
CA HIS A 226 -32.01 -28.31 -19.93
C HIS A 226 -32.10 -29.82 -19.68
N ARG A 227 -32.02 -30.25 -18.41
CA ARG A 227 -32.10 -31.66 -18.01
C ARG A 227 -33.56 -32.22 -17.93
N GLU A 228 -34.57 -31.36 -17.78
CA GLU A 228 -35.94 -31.74 -17.89
C GLU A 228 -36.42 -31.50 -19.35
N PRO A 229 -36.40 -32.50 -20.24
CA PRO A 229 -36.99 -32.35 -21.54
C PRO A 229 -38.48 -32.27 -21.32
N SER A 230 -39.01 -31.06 -21.20
CA SER A 230 -40.45 -30.84 -21.32
C SER A 230 -40.88 -31.37 -22.67
N LYS A 231 -41.84 -32.27 -22.67
CA LYS A 231 -42.41 -32.95 -23.86
C LYS A 231 -43.06 -32.02 -24.88
N ASN A 232 -42.93 -30.71 -24.76
CA ASN A 232 -43.54 -29.73 -25.67
C ASN A 232 -42.58 -28.52 -25.86
N ILE A 233 -42.16 -28.37 -27.13
CA ILE A 233 -41.76 -27.15 -27.82
C ILE A 233 -40.76 -26.23 -27.08
N ILE A 234 -39.58 -26.09 -27.69
CA ILE A 234 -38.57 -25.05 -27.35
C ILE A 234 -39.18 -23.68 -27.71
N GLU A 235 -39.88 -23.04 -26.78
CA GLU A 235 -40.15 -21.60 -26.85
C GLU A 235 -38.88 -20.85 -26.37
N PHE A 236 -38.13 -20.30 -27.32
CA PHE A 236 -37.14 -19.28 -27.02
C PHE A 236 -37.86 -18.05 -26.49
N ARG A 237 -37.84 -17.81 -25.18
CA ARG A 237 -38.27 -16.53 -24.60
C ARG A 237 -37.25 -15.47 -25.00
N SER A 238 -37.73 -14.39 -25.64
CA SER A 238 -36.95 -13.22 -26.02
C SER A 238 -36.49 -12.43 -24.77
N GLY A 239 -35.53 -12.93 -24.03
CA GLY A 239 -35.01 -12.38 -22.80
C GLY A 239 -33.76 -13.08 -22.32
N ASP A 240 -33.33 -14.09 -23.06
CA ASP A 240 -32.13 -14.88 -22.71
C ASP A 240 -30.88 -14.51 -23.56
N VAL A 241 -30.85 -13.28 -24.08
CA VAL A 241 -29.68 -12.70 -24.77
C VAL A 241 -29.05 -11.61 -23.93
#